data_b66a5f4561a58ecb60e100c7909da27a
#
_entry.id   b66a5f4561a58ecb60e100c7909da27a
#
_cell.length_a   1.000
_cell.length_b   1.000
_cell.length_c   1.000
_cell.angle_alpha   90.00
_cell.angle_beta   90.00
_cell.angle_gamma   90.00
#
_symmetry.space_group_name_H-M   'P 1'
#
loop_
_entity.id
_entity.type
_entity.pdbx_description
1 polymer ?
#
loop_
_entity_poly.entity_id
_entity_poly.type
_entity_poly.pdbx_seq_one_letter_code
_entity_poly.pdbx_strand_id
1 'polypeptide(L)'
;MNYFLGGYFMKEVRCRYCGFTCYKYGKTRAGTQRWKCRECGNVFTLPINRDAKDFSMFLDWLFSKDTQKDMTGEERNFRRKAAKFWDIWAMPPKIEELRETVYVDGIYLARKACILICCDEHHVLGWYLCRYERAFAWEALMSRIAEPRIVVSDGGPGF
;
A
#
# COMPACT_ATOMS: atom_id res chain seq x y z
N MET A 1 -31.73 -14.90 24.80
CA MET A 1 -31.56 -15.78 23.64
C MET A 1 -31.67 -14.88 22.41
N ASN A 2 -30.57 -14.24 22.04
CA ASN A 2 -30.54 -13.23 20.96
C ASN A 2 -29.87 -13.86 19.73
N TYR A 3 -30.65 -14.09 18.70
CA TYR A 3 -30.16 -14.54 17.39
C TYR A 3 -29.57 -13.33 16.64
N PHE A 4 -28.25 -13.28 16.47
CA PHE A 4 -27.57 -12.38 15.52
C PHE A 4 -27.76 -12.95 14.12
N LEU A 5 -28.72 -12.42 13.37
CA LEU A 5 -28.79 -12.60 11.92
C LEU A 5 -27.76 -11.65 11.28
N GLY A 6 -26.78 -12.24 10.63
CA GLY A 6 -25.73 -11.53 9.88
C GLY A 6 -26.33 -10.69 8.75
N GLY A 7 -26.56 -9.41 9.02
CA GLY A 7 -26.98 -8.45 8.02
C GLY A 7 -25.79 -8.05 7.14
N TYR A 8 -25.70 -8.56 5.91
CA TYR A 8 -24.90 -7.94 4.87
C TYR A 8 -25.46 -6.54 4.64
N PHE A 9 -24.78 -5.52 5.13
CA PHE A 9 -25.06 -4.13 4.77
C PHE A 9 -24.79 -3.98 3.28
N MET A 10 -25.80 -4.09 2.46
CA MET A 10 -25.71 -3.74 1.04
C MET A 10 -25.47 -2.24 0.95
N LYS A 11 -24.23 -1.86 0.64
CA LYS A 11 -23.83 -0.47 0.51
C LYS A 11 -24.72 0.21 -0.54
N GLU A 12 -25.60 1.12 -0.07
CA GLU A 12 -26.53 1.84 -0.92
C GLU A 12 -25.77 2.64 -1.99
N VAL A 13 -26.07 2.42 -3.26
CA VAL A 13 -25.45 3.15 -4.36
C VAL A 13 -26.14 4.47 -4.57
N ARG A 14 -25.43 5.57 -4.48
CA ARG A 14 -25.92 6.93 -4.65
C ARG A 14 -25.48 7.54 -5.98
N CYS A 15 -26.34 8.36 -6.55
CA CYS A 15 -26.09 9.07 -7.79
C CYS A 15 -24.97 10.11 -7.60
N ARG A 16 -24.03 10.17 -8.55
CA ARG A 16 -22.92 11.13 -8.52
C ARG A 16 -23.33 12.58 -8.81
N TYR A 17 -24.53 12.78 -9.40
CA TYR A 17 -25.02 14.09 -9.82
C TYR A 17 -25.99 14.70 -8.81
N CYS A 18 -26.92 13.92 -8.28
CA CYS A 18 -27.96 14.43 -7.39
C CYS A 18 -27.96 13.80 -5.99
N GLY A 19 -27.09 12.83 -5.71
CA GLY A 19 -26.98 12.19 -4.39
C GLY A 19 -28.08 11.16 -4.06
N PHE A 20 -29.15 11.07 -4.85
CA PHE A 20 -30.27 10.15 -4.58
C PHE A 20 -29.90 8.69 -4.83
N THR A 21 -30.69 7.79 -4.25
CA THR A 21 -30.48 6.35 -4.33
C THR A 21 -30.66 5.82 -5.76
N CYS A 22 -29.84 4.83 -6.09
CA CYS A 22 -29.84 4.19 -7.41
C CYS A 22 -30.25 2.72 -7.29
N TYR A 23 -30.82 2.21 -8.36
CA TYR A 23 -31.17 0.80 -8.48
C TYR A 23 -30.41 0.11 -9.62
N LYS A 24 -30.33 -1.21 -9.58
CA LYS A 24 -29.69 -2.03 -10.63
C LYS A 24 -30.49 -1.91 -11.92
N TYR A 25 -29.82 -1.50 -13.01
CA TYR A 25 -30.43 -1.26 -14.33
C TYR A 25 -29.71 -2.07 -15.40
N GLY A 26 -29.87 -3.38 -15.36
CA GLY A 26 -29.26 -4.29 -16.32
C GLY A 26 -27.72 -4.29 -16.27
N LYS A 27 -27.11 -4.90 -17.28
CA LYS A 27 -25.65 -5.01 -17.42
C LYS A 27 -25.17 -4.42 -18.73
N THR A 28 -23.91 -4.04 -18.82
CA THR A 28 -23.24 -3.72 -20.09
C THR A 28 -22.99 -4.99 -20.90
N ARG A 29 -22.60 -4.84 -22.17
CA ARG A 29 -22.17 -5.98 -23.02
C ARG A 29 -20.98 -6.75 -22.38
N ALA A 30 -20.14 -6.07 -21.61
CA ALA A 30 -19.01 -6.66 -20.86
C ALA A 30 -19.41 -7.24 -19.48
N GLY A 31 -20.71 -7.38 -19.19
CA GLY A 31 -21.20 -7.98 -17.95
C GLY A 31 -21.20 -7.05 -16.72
N THR A 32 -20.74 -5.80 -16.84
CA THR A 32 -20.68 -4.85 -15.71
C THR A 32 -22.07 -4.35 -15.35
N GLN A 33 -22.40 -4.34 -14.03
CA GLN A 33 -23.69 -3.85 -13.53
C GLN A 33 -23.84 -2.35 -13.80
N ARG A 34 -24.95 -1.95 -14.45
CA ARG A 34 -25.39 -0.55 -14.58
C ARG A 34 -26.33 -0.18 -13.45
N TRP A 35 -26.26 1.08 -13.05
CA TRP A 35 -27.10 1.68 -12.02
C TRP A 35 -27.84 2.86 -12.60
N LYS A 36 -29.11 3.01 -12.25
CA LYS A 36 -29.95 4.14 -12.66
C LYS A 36 -30.47 4.89 -11.45
N CYS A 37 -30.32 6.21 -11.47
CA CYS A 37 -30.85 7.08 -10.44
C CYS A 37 -32.38 7.13 -10.51
N ARG A 38 -33.01 7.05 -9.34
CA ARG A 38 -34.49 7.15 -9.25
C ARG A 38 -35.02 8.55 -9.57
N GLU A 39 -34.21 9.57 -9.23
CA GLU A 39 -34.62 10.99 -9.38
C GLU A 39 -34.22 11.56 -10.73
N CYS A 40 -32.94 11.66 -11.05
CA CYS A 40 -32.49 12.31 -12.28
C CYS A 40 -32.41 11.38 -13.51
N GLY A 41 -32.71 10.08 -13.36
CA GLY A 41 -32.68 9.11 -14.45
C GLY A 41 -31.28 8.74 -14.97
N ASN A 42 -30.21 9.34 -14.45
CA ASN A 42 -28.86 9.11 -14.94
C ASN A 42 -28.44 7.64 -14.79
N VAL A 43 -27.80 7.09 -15.82
CA VAL A 43 -27.33 5.71 -15.88
C VAL A 43 -25.81 5.68 -15.90
N PHE A 44 -25.23 4.91 -14.99
CA PHE A 44 -23.77 4.78 -14.86
C PHE A 44 -23.35 3.39 -14.40
N THR A 45 -22.06 3.11 -14.48
CA THR A 45 -21.44 1.93 -13.88
C THR A 45 -20.56 2.37 -12.71
N LEU A 46 -20.46 1.53 -11.69
CA LEU A 46 -19.47 1.77 -10.63
C LEU A 46 -18.07 1.44 -11.17
N PRO A 47 -17.05 2.23 -10.81
CA PRO A 47 -15.68 1.88 -11.13
C PRO A 47 -15.34 0.54 -10.45
N ILE A 48 -14.70 -0.35 -11.20
CA ILE A 48 -14.18 -1.59 -10.65
C ILE A 48 -12.91 -1.22 -9.86
N ASN A 49 -12.94 -1.44 -8.56
CA ASN A 49 -11.72 -1.33 -7.76
C ASN A 49 -10.82 -2.54 -8.07
N ARG A 50 -9.69 -2.29 -8.70
CA ARG A 50 -8.66 -3.29 -9.02
C ARG A 50 -7.45 -3.18 -8.11
N ASP A 51 -7.50 -2.33 -7.08
CA ASP A 51 -6.36 -2.02 -6.24
C ASP A 51 -5.78 -3.25 -5.57
N ALA A 52 -6.61 -4.16 -5.07
CA ALA A 52 -6.14 -5.40 -4.45
C ALA A 52 -5.36 -6.29 -5.46
N LYS A 53 -5.88 -6.42 -6.69
CA LYS A 53 -5.20 -7.19 -7.76
C LYS A 53 -3.90 -6.51 -8.19
N ASP A 54 -3.93 -5.19 -8.37
CA ASP A 54 -2.75 -4.43 -8.79
C ASP A 54 -1.69 -4.41 -7.67
N PHE A 55 -2.11 -4.42 -6.40
CA PHE A 55 -1.22 -4.54 -5.25
C PHE A 55 -0.58 -5.93 -5.15
N SER A 56 -1.37 -7.01 -5.31
CA SER A 56 -0.80 -8.37 -5.38
C SER A 56 0.26 -8.47 -6.47
N MET A 57 -0.05 -7.99 -7.68
CA MET A 57 0.91 -7.95 -8.79
C MET A 57 2.18 -7.15 -8.46
N PHE A 58 2.06 -6.06 -7.70
CA PHE A 58 3.21 -5.28 -7.23
C PHE A 58 4.06 -6.08 -6.25
N LEU A 59 3.45 -6.78 -5.29
CA LEU A 59 4.17 -7.63 -4.33
C LEU A 59 4.84 -8.83 -5.02
N ASP A 60 4.12 -9.50 -5.92
CA ASP A 60 4.67 -10.62 -6.70
C ASP A 60 5.92 -10.19 -7.47
N TRP A 61 5.86 -9.02 -8.12
CA TRP A 61 7.03 -8.46 -8.78
C TRP A 61 8.14 -8.10 -7.78
N LEU A 62 7.81 -7.45 -6.66
CA LEU A 62 8.79 -6.97 -5.68
C LEU A 62 9.65 -8.11 -5.12
N PHE A 63 9.00 -9.25 -4.83
CA PHE A 63 9.65 -10.42 -4.24
C PHE A 63 10.10 -11.48 -5.25
N SER A 64 9.83 -11.29 -6.56
CA SER A 64 10.29 -12.18 -7.62
C SER A 64 11.67 -11.78 -8.16
N LYS A 65 12.20 -12.57 -9.08
CA LYS A 65 13.37 -12.23 -9.90
C LYS A 65 13.02 -11.48 -11.18
N ASP A 66 11.72 -11.30 -11.47
CA ASP A 66 11.24 -10.72 -12.71
C ASP A 66 11.58 -9.24 -12.83
N THR A 67 11.81 -8.78 -14.03
CA THR A 67 11.96 -7.37 -14.34
C THR A 67 10.61 -6.72 -14.61
N GLN A 68 10.55 -5.38 -14.67
CA GLN A 68 9.29 -4.68 -15.01
C GLN A 68 8.80 -4.99 -16.43
N LYS A 69 9.70 -5.43 -17.32
CA LYS A 69 9.37 -5.81 -18.70
C LYS A 69 8.63 -7.15 -18.77
N ASP A 70 8.90 -8.03 -17.83
CA ASP A 70 8.28 -9.35 -17.75
C ASP A 70 6.85 -9.31 -17.20
N MET A 71 6.47 -8.15 -16.63
CA MET A 71 5.14 -7.97 -16.04
C MET A 71 4.05 -7.75 -17.10
N THR A 72 2.88 -8.34 -16.87
CA THR A 72 1.72 -8.24 -17.77
C THR A 72 1.32 -6.79 -18.04
N GLY A 73 1.27 -6.39 -19.31
CA GLY A 73 0.72 -5.11 -19.75
C GLY A 73 1.73 -3.99 -19.98
N GLU A 74 2.96 -4.32 -20.36
CA GLU A 74 4.07 -3.41 -20.66
C GLU A 74 4.63 -2.67 -19.43
N GLU A 75 5.91 -2.44 -19.41
CA GLU A 75 6.66 -1.79 -18.34
C GLU A 75 6.06 -0.46 -17.89
N ARG A 76 5.61 0.38 -18.84
CA ARG A 76 5.01 1.69 -18.53
C ARG A 76 3.69 1.57 -17.76
N ASN A 77 2.85 0.62 -18.17
CA ASN A 77 1.56 0.39 -17.53
C ASN A 77 1.74 -0.17 -16.11
N PHE A 78 2.68 -1.10 -15.95
CA PHE A 78 3.05 -1.62 -14.64
C PHE A 78 3.53 -0.50 -13.72
N ARG A 79 4.50 0.33 -14.15
CA ARG A 79 5.03 1.46 -13.34
C ARG A 79 3.93 2.42 -12.91
N ARG A 80 2.99 2.76 -13.81
CA ARG A 80 1.88 3.65 -13.50
C ARG A 80 0.94 3.06 -12.43
N LYS A 81 0.65 1.77 -12.51
CA LYS A 81 -0.20 1.06 -11.55
C LYS A 81 0.48 0.86 -10.20
N ALA A 82 1.77 0.54 -10.23
CA ALA A 82 2.57 0.26 -9.04
C ALA A 82 2.97 1.51 -8.26
N ALA A 83 3.01 2.69 -8.90
CA ALA A 83 3.52 3.92 -8.31
C ALA A 83 2.92 4.25 -6.94
N LYS A 84 1.58 4.11 -6.81
CA LYS A 84 0.85 4.40 -5.56
C LYS A 84 1.15 3.44 -4.43
N PHE A 85 1.67 2.24 -4.72
CA PHE A 85 1.91 1.22 -3.69
C PHE A 85 3.23 1.43 -2.95
N TRP A 86 4.11 2.29 -3.46
CA TRP A 86 5.28 2.72 -2.72
C TRP A 86 4.93 3.56 -1.49
N ASP A 87 3.77 4.22 -1.52
CA ASP A 87 3.27 5.07 -0.43
C ASP A 87 2.36 4.32 0.56
N ILE A 88 1.99 3.06 0.22
CA ILE A 88 1.08 2.22 1.04
C ILE A 88 1.89 1.09 1.70
N TRP A 89 2.93 1.42 2.41
CA TRP A 89 3.67 0.43 3.18
C TRP A 89 3.26 0.47 4.65
N ALA A 90 3.11 -0.74 5.24
CA ALA A 90 2.84 -0.82 6.67
C ALA A 90 4.02 -0.22 7.45
N MET A 91 3.78 0.95 8.03
CA MET A 91 4.77 1.58 8.90
C MET A 91 4.73 0.94 10.28
N PRO A 92 5.89 0.67 10.89
CA PRO A 92 5.94 0.19 12.26
C PRO A 92 5.36 1.24 13.22
N PRO A 93 4.87 0.84 14.40
CA PRO A 93 4.46 1.77 15.44
C PRO A 93 5.62 2.67 15.85
N LYS A 94 5.33 3.81 16.45
CA LYS A 94 6.36 4.63 17.08
C LYS A 94 6.88 3.94 18.34
N ILE A 95 8.19 3.91 18.50
CA ILE A 95 8.88 3.41 19.70
C ILE A 95 9.29 4.61 20.54
N GLU A 96 8.65 4.79 21.68
CA GLU A 96 8.92 5.89 22.62
C GLU A 96 9.94 5.50 23.69
N GLU A 97 10.25 4.21 23.81
CA GLU A 97 11.20 3.70 24.75
C GLU A 97 12.63 4.00 24.30
N LEU A 98 13.39 4.67 25.16
CA LEU A 98 14.80 5.03 24.90
C LEU A 98 15.67 3.77 24.82
N ARG A 99 16.49 3.72 23.79
CA ARG A 99 17.51 2.68 23.59
C ARG A 99 18.89 3.33 23.68
N GLU A 100 19.81 2.68 24.34
CA GLU A 100 21.18 3.19 24.40
C GLU A 100 21.88 3.02 23.05
N THR A 101 21.81 1.82 22.49
CA THR A 101 22.44 1.48 21.21
C THR A 101 21.40 0.87 20.25
N VAL A 102 21.41 1.32 19.02
CA VAL A 102 20.65 0.73 17.92
C VAL A 102 21.57 0.42 16.74
N TYR A 103 21.21 -0.60 16.00
CA TYR A 103 21.90 -1.06 14.80
C TYR A 103 21.00 -0.80 13.61
N VAL A 104 21.57 -0.24 12.54
CA VAL A 104 20.83 0.08 11.31
C VAL A 104 21.51 -0.58 10.11
N ASP A 105 20.68 -1.13 9.21
CA ASP A 105 21.15 -1.81 8.00
C ASP A 105 20.11 -1.71 6.88
N GLY A 106 20.57 -1.78 5.62
CA GLY A 106 19.75 -1.72 4.43
C GLY A 106 19.74 -3.05 3.66
N ILE A 107 18.59 -3.74 3.65
CA ILE A 107 18.42 -5.00 2.91
C ILE A 107 17.88 -4.70 1.49
N TYR A 108 18.68 -5.01 0.48
CA TYR A 108 18.31 -4.80 -0.92
C TYR A 108 17.51 -5.97 -1.49
N LEU A 109 16.32 -5.68 -2.03
CA LEU A 109 15.45 -6.62 -2.72
C LEU A 109 15.78 -6.60 -4.23
N ALA A 110 16.71 -7.43 -4.67
CA ALA A 110 17.04 -7.65 -6.10
C ALA A 110 17.19 -6.33 -6.91
N ARG A 111 17.78 -5.27 -6.34
CA ARG A 111 17.92 -3.93 -6.94
C ARG A 111 16.61 -3.21 -7.24
N LYS A 112 15.48 -3.68 -6.74
CA LYS A 112 14.16 -3.08 -6.96
C LYS A 112 13.79 -2.12 -5.84
N ALA A 113 14.15 -2.49 -4.62
CA ALA A 113 13.87 -1.75 -3.40
C ALA A 113 14.94 -2.02 -2.34
N CYS A 114 14.91 -1.21 -1.30
CA CYS A 114 15.67 -1.40 -0.08
C CYS A 114 14.70 -1.36 1.12
N ILE A 115 14.86 -2.30 2.03
CA ILE A 115 14.22 -2.27 3.34
C ILE A 115 15.27 -1.79 4.33
N LEU A 116 15.10 -0.59 4.87
CA LEU A 116 15.90 -0.08 5.97
C LEU A 116 15.36 -0.68 7.26
N ILE A 117 16.24 -1.17 8.10
CA ILE A 117 15.90 -1.81 9.37
C ILE A 117 16.66 -1.11 10.49
N CYS A 118 15.98 -0.89 11.61
CA CYS A 118 16.59 -0.50 12.86
C CYS A 118 16.25 -1.56 13.92
N CYS A 119 17.25 -2.05 14.63
CA CYS A 119 17.08 -3.04 15.69
C CYS A 119 17.95 -2.70 16.91
N ASP A 120 17.58 -3.24 18.07
CA ASP A 120 18.48 -3.40 19.21
C ASP A 120 19.08 -4.82 19.22
N GLU A 121 19.69 -5.24 20.30
CA GLU A 121 20.31 -6.57 20.44
C GLU A 121 19.29 -7.72 20.35
N HIS A 122 18.01 -7.46 20.55
CA HIS A 122 16.99 -8.49 20.72
C HIS A 122 15.79 -8.35 19.79
N HIS A 123 15.50 -7.11 19.31
CA HIS A 123 14.25 -6.82 18.60
C HIS A 123 14.46 -5.90 17.39
N VAL A 124 13.64 -6.11 16.38
CA VAL A 124 13.47 -5.14 15.30
C VAL A 124 12.57 -4.02 15.83
N LEU A 125 13.11 -2.81 15.92
CA LEU A 125 12.43 -1.62 16.41
C LEU A 125 11.60 -0.96 15.30
N GLY A 126 12.09 -1.01 14.07
CA GLY A 126 11.41 -0.42 12.95
C GLY A 126 11.97 -0.82 11.60
N TRP A 127 11.18 -0.54 10.56
CA TRP A 127 11.58 -0.74 9.17
C TRP A 127 10.97 0.33 8.27
N TYR A 128 11.61 0.57 7.13
CA TYR A 128 11.10 1.47 6.11
C TYR A 128 11.40 0.94 4.72
N LEU A 129 10.37 0.77 3.88
CA LEU A 129 10.56 0.37 2.49
C LEU A 129 10.80 1.60 1.63
N CYS A 130 11.90 1.62 0.87
CA CYS A 130 12.23 2.66 -0.08
C CYS A 130 12.76 2.06 -1.39
N ARG A 131 12.78 2.86 -2.45
CA ARG A 131 13.38 2.46 -3.73
C ARG A 131 14.90 2.40 -3.65
N TYR A 132 15.46 3.38 -2.96
CA TYR A 132 16.89 3.56 -2.81
C TYR A 132 17.19 4.02 -1.39
N GLU A 133 18.26 3.55 -0.85
CA GLU A 133 18.81 4.03 0.41
C GLU A 133 19.27 5.49 0.26
N ARG A 134 18.62 6.39 0.99
CA ARG A 134 18.90 7.83 0.96
C ARG A 134 18.63 8.42 2.33
N ALA A 135 19.28 9.55 2.65
CA ALA A 135 19.13 10.25 3.92
C ALA A 135 17.66 10.46 4.35
N PHE A 136 16.78 10.92 3.45
CA PHE A 136 15.35 11.11 3.78
C PHE A 136 14.64 9.85 4.23
N ALA A 137 15.05 8.67 3.71
CA ALA A 137 14.44 7.39 4.08
C ALA A 137 14.91 6.96 5.47
N TRP A 138 16.16 7.22 5.80
CA TRP A 138 16.69 7.03 7.15
C TRP A 138 16.04 7.99 8.14
N GLU A 139 15.89 9.27 7.80
CA GLU A 139 15.16 10.25 8.61
C GLU A 139 13.72 9.78 8.88
N ALA A 140 13.02 9.27 7.86
CA ALA A 140 11.66 8.75 8.01
C ALA A 140 11.60 7.55 8.95
N LEU A 141 12.57 6.62 8.91
CA LEU A 141 12.66 5.51 9.84
C LEU A 141 12.98 5.99 11.25
N MET A 142 14.04 6.80 11.41
CA MET A 142 14.53 7.23 12.71
C MET A 142 13.56 8.17 13.42
N SER A 143 12.75 8.95 12.69
CA SER A 143 11.68 9.77 13.28
C SER A 143 10.60 8.99 14.03
N ARG A 144 10.58 7.68 13.90
CA ARG A 144 9.64 6.77 14.57
C ARG A 144 10.22 6.07 15.79
N ILE A 145 11.48 6.30 16.08
CA ILE A 145 12.23 5.68 17.17
C ILE A 145 12.72 6.80 18.09
N ALA A 146 12.54 6.63 19.40
CA ALA A 146 13.10 7.59 20.36
C ALA A 146 14.60 7.74 20.12
N GLU A 147 15.12 8.96 20.18
CA GLU A 147 16.51 9.28 19.86
C GLU A 147 17.50 8.40 20.66
N PRO A 148 18.22 7.48 20.00
CA PRO A 148 19.18 6.61 20.67
C PRO A 148 20.46 7.37 20.99
N ARG A 149 21.20 6.90 21.96
CA ARG A 149 22.50 7.50 22.30
C ARG A 149 23.59 7.14 21.29
N ILE A 150 23.54 5.91 20.77
CA ILE A 150 24.53 5.39 19.82
C ILE A 150 23.78 4.74 18.66
N VAL A 151 24.16 5.09 17.45
CA VAL A 151 23.72 4.42 16.22
C VAL A 151 24.91 3.74 15.58
N VAL A 152 24.79 2.45 15.32
CA VAL A 152 25.81 1.64 14.65
C VAL A 152 25.32 1.33 13.24
N SER A 153 26.09 1.71 12.23
CA SER A 153 25.85 1.41 10.81
C SER A 153 27.10 0.82 10.17
N ASP A 154 26.95 0.22 9.00
CA ASP A 154 28.08 -0.27 8.18
C ASP A 154 28.86 0.87 7.49
N GLY A 155 28.45 2.13 7.66
CA GLY A 155 29.07 3.30 7.05
C GLY A 155 28.71 3.49 5.58
N GLY A 156 27.57 2.97 5.13
CA GLY A 156 27.06 3.17 3.80
C GLY A 156 26.80 4.64 3.46
N PRO A 157 26.89 5.06 2.18
CA PRO A 157 26.78 6.46 1.76
C PRO A 157 25.39 7.09 1.92
N GLY A 158 24.41 6.32 2.34
CA GLY A 158 23.02 6.77 2.53
C GLY A 158 22.67 7.23 3.94
N PHE A 159 23.53 6.92 4.92
CA PHE A 159 23.29 7.21 6.35
C PHE A 159 24.08 8.41 6.83
#